data_4438f43fbee3a6266042270c3cba73b8
#
_entry.id   4438f43fbee3a6266042270c3cba73b8
#
_cell.length_a   1.000
_cell.length_b   1.000
_cell.length_c   1.000
_cell.angle_alpha   90.00
_cell.angle_beta   90.00
_cell.angle_gamma   90.00
#
_symmetry.space_group_name_H-M   'P 1'
#
loop_
_entity.id
_entity.type
_entity.pdbx_description
1 polymer ?
#
loop_
_entity_poly.entity_id
_entity_poly.type
_entity_poly.pdbx_seq_one_letter_code
_entity_poly.pdbx_strand_id
1 'polypeptide(L)'
;MGKLTLDITMSLDGFIAGPNQTMEQPLGEGGERIHEWVYGLKSWRESHGESGGEATADDEVFAETFSSTGAVVMGRRMFSGGAGAWEDDPNADGWWGDNPPFGVPVFILTHHAREPVTKEGGTTFTFVTEGAGGALAQARAAAGDKNVAVAGGANVVQQYLGLIDEMQIHIAPLLLGDGVRLFGGPERPVLEATRVIESPAVTHIRYRVVK
;
A
#
# COMPACT_ATOMS: atom_id res chain seq x y z
N MET A 1 6.52 -18.33 9.65
CA MET A 1 6.86 -17.31 8.64
C MET A 1 5.55 -16.66 8.20
N GLY A 2 5.49 -15.33 8.29
CA GLY A 2 4.30 -14.56 7.93
C GLY A 2 3.93 -14.66 6.44
N LYS A 3 2.73 -14.23 6.11
CA LYS A 3 2.20 -14.19 4.75
C LYS A 3 2.73 -12.97 3.99
N LEU A 4 2.72 -13.04 2.66
CA LEU A 4 2.79 -11.88 1.79
C LEU A 4 1.36 -11.41 1.53
N THR A 5 1.01 -10.20 1.95
CA THR A 5 -0.35 -9.67 1.88
C THR A 5 -0.42 -8.43 1.00
N LEU A 6 -1.57 -8.22 0.39
CA LEU A 6 -1.95 -6.97 -0.26
C LEU A 6 -3.14 -6.39 0.50
N ASP A 7 -3.07 -5.12 0.85
CA ASP A 7 -4.20 -4.35 1.38
C ASP A 7 -4.29 -3.06 0.59
N ILE A 8 -5.38 -2.88 -0.16
CA ILE A 8 -5.48 -1.79 -1.11
C ILE A 8 -6.93 -1.41 -1.42
N THR A 9 -7.17 -0.12 -1.59
CA THR A 9 -8.45 0.39 -2.08
C THR A 9 -8.43 0.54 -3.59
N MET A 10 -9.55 0.23 -4.23
CA MET A 10 -9.77 0.51 -5.64
C MET A 10 -11.20 1.00 -5.89
N SER A 11 -11.40 1.68 -7.01
CA SER A 11 -12.74 1.99 -7.53
C SER A 11 -13.46 0.72 -7.96
N LEU A 12 -14.79 0.77 -8.10
CA LEU A 12 -15.60 -0.35 -8.58
C LEU A 12 -15.16 -0.83 -9.98
N ASP A 13 -14.64 0.05 -10.81
CA ASP A 13 -14.11 -0.26 -12.15
C ASP A 13 -12.62 -0.63 -12.16
N GLY A 14 -12.00 -0.82 -10.98
CA GLY A 14 -10.68 -1.47 -10.81
C GLY A 14 -9.46 -0.54 -10.89
N PHE A 15 -9.62 0.75 -10.64
CA PHE A 15 -8.53 1.71 -10.62
C PHE A 15 -8.10 2.04 -9.18
N ILE A 16 -6.80 2.20 -8.96
CA ILE A 16 -6.19 2.61 -7.67
C ILE A 16 -5.69 4.05 -7.69
N ALA A 17 -5.77 4.71 -8.81
CA ALA A 17 -5.51 6.12 -9.00
C ALA A 17 -6.22 6.58 -10.28
N GLY A 18 -6.57 7.85 -10.35
CA GLY A 18 -7.12 8.47 -11.54
C GLY A 18 -6.07 8.73 -12.62
N PRO A 19 -6.47 9.26 -13.78
CA PRO A 19 -5.57 9.68 -14.84
C PRO A 19 -4.75 10.92 -14.45
N ASN A 20 -3.76 11.28 -15.28
CA ASN A 20 -2.99 12.52 -15.17
C ASN A 20 -2.29 12.71 -13.80
N GLN A 21 -1.69 11.64 -13.26
CA GLN A 21 -0.90 11.73 -12.02
C GLN A 21 0.27 12.71 -12.20
N THR A 22 0.43 13.61 -11.23
CA THR A 22 1.55 14.55 -11.12
C THR A 22 2.19 14.44 -9.72
N MET A 23 3.27 15.18 -9.50
CA MET A 23 3.89 15.28 -8.17
C MET A 23 2.96 15.96 -7.15
N GLU A 24 2.14 16.91 -7.61
CA GLU A 24 1.17 17.64 -6.79
C GLU A 24 -0.14 16.85 -6.60
N GLN A 25 -0.45 15.97 -7.54
CA GLN A 25 -1.62 15.10 -7.51
C GLN A 25 -1.23 13.64 -7.76
N PRO A 26 -0.59 12.99 -6.78
CA PRO A 26 -0.02 11.65 -6.96
C PRO A 26 -1.08 10.55 -7.19
N LEU A 27 -2.32 10.79 -6.77
CA LEU A 27 -3.45 9.90 -7.03
C LEU A 27 -4.21 10.25 -8.33
N GLY A 28 -3.77 11.28 -9.06
CA GLY A 28 -4.42 11.72 -10.28
C GLY A 28 -5.82 12.31 -10.08
N GLU A 29 -6.48 12.66 -11.18
CA GLU A 29 -7.80 13.29 -11.16
C GLU A 29 -8.86 12.35 -10.55
N GLY A 30 -9.50 12.81 -9.48
CA GLY A 30 -10.54 12.06 -8.77
C GLY A 30 -10.03 10.85 -7.95
N GLY A 31 -8.72 10.55 -7.99
CA GLY A 31 -8.16 9.37 -7.32
C GLY A 31 -8.23 9.44 -5.79
N GLU A 32 -8.21 10.63 -5.18
CA GLU A 32 -8.36 10.78 -3.72
C GLU A 32 -9.68 10.23 -3.19
N ARG A 33 -10.73 10.29 -4.00
CA ARG A 33 -12.08 9.84 -3.62
C ARG A 33 -12.14 8.37 -3.21
N ILE A 34 -11.26 7.52 -3.74
CA ILE A 34 -11.22 6.10 -3.34
C ILE A 34 -10.74 5.91 -1.90
N HIS A 35 -10.09 6.91 -1.31
CA HIS A 35 -9.55 6.88 0.04
C HIS A 35 -10.37 7.66 1.07
N GLU A 36 -11.44 8.35 0.69
CA GLU A 36 -12.26 9.16 1.61
C GLU A 36 -12.79 8.36 2.81
N TRP A 37 -13.02 7.05 2.63
CA TRP A 37 -13.53 6.19 3.68
C TRP A 37 -12.57 6.01 4.87
N VAL A 38 -11.25 6.17 4.69
CA VAL A 38 -10.28 5.97 5.77
C VAL A 38 -10.07 7.21 6.64
N TYR A 39 -10.25 8.43 6.10
CA TYR A 39 -9.82 9.67 6.77
C TYR A 39 -10.57 9.97 8.07
N GLY A 40 -11.79 9.46 8.20
CA GLY A 40 -12.63 9.59 9.40
C GLY A 40 -12.37 8.50 10.45
N LEU A 41 -11.62 7.46 10.15
CA LEU A 41 -11.41 6.32 11.05
C LEU A 41 -10.50 6.67 12.22
N LYS A 42 -10.80 6.10 13.40
CA LYS A 42 -10.00 6.29 14.59
C LYS A 42 -8.55 5.82 14.40
N SER A 43 -8.36 4.60 13.92
CA SER A 43 -7.03 4.01 13.72
C SER A 43 -6.21 4.73 12.66
N TRP A 44 -6.86 5.28 11.62
CA TRP A 44 -6.19 6.13 10.64
C TRP A 44 -5.66 7.41 11.29
N ARG A 45 -6.50 8.12 12.04
CA ARG A 45 -6.12 9.36 12.74
C ARG A 45 -5.00 9.12 13.75
N GLU A 46 -5.12 8.05 14.55
CA GLU A 46 -4.09 7.67 15.52
C GLU A 46 -2.73 7.37 14.83
N SER A 47 -2.72 6.70 13.67
CA SER A 47 -1.48 6.43 12.91
C SER A 47 -0.82 7.70 12.37
N HIS A 48 -1.58 8.81 12.24
CA HIS A 48 -1.08 10.13 11.85
C HIS A 48 -0.86 11.08 13.05
N GLY A 49 -0.89 10.56 14.27
CA GLY A 49 -0.70 11.36 15.50
C GLY A 49 -1.89 12.25 15.87
N GLU A 50 -3.06 12.01 15.26
CA GLU A 50 -4.28 12.74 15.53
C GLU A 50 -5.16 12.00 16.54
N SER A 51 -6.07 12.71 17.21
CA SER A 51 -7.06 12.13 18.12
C SER A 51 -8.47 12.13 17.51
N GLY A 52 -9.37 11.34 18.12
CA GLY A 52 -10.76 11.22 17.66
C GLY A 52 -10.90 10.26 16.47
N GLY A 53 -11.99 10.37 15.74
CA GLY A 53 -12.36 9.47 14.65
C GLY A 53 -13.38 8.43 15.07
N GLU A 54 -13.88 7.68 14.08
CA GLU A 54 -14.95 6.71 14.25
C GLU A 54 -14.38 5.29 14.40
N ALA A 55 -14.87 4.55 15.41
CA ALA A 55 -14.56 3.14 15.62
C ALA A 55 -15.71 2.30 15.02
N THR A 56 -15.62 2.01 13.74
CA THR A 56 -16.60 1.26 12.96
C THR A 56 -16.04 -0.10 12.53
N ALA A 57 -16.82 -0.91 11.81
CA ALA A 57 -16.31 -2.12 11.18
C ALA A 57 -15.18 -1.84 10.18
N ASP A 58 -15.21 -0.68 9.51
CA ASP A 58 -14.13 -0.24 8.61
C ASP A 58 -12.84 0.03 9.38
N ASP A 59 -12.94 0.64 10.58
CA ASP A 59 -11.82 0.88 11.47
C ASP A 59 -11.19 -0.44 11.97
N GLU A 60 -12.02 -1.43 12.32
CA GLU A 60 -11.54 -2.75 12.73
C GLU A 60 -10.74 -3.43 11.61
N VAL A 61 -11.23 -3.37 10.36
CA VAL A 61 -10.54 -3.92 9.19
C VAL A 61 -9.20 -3.22 8.95
N PHE A 62 -9.18 -1.89 9.04
CA PHE A 62 -7.97 -1.10 8.89
C PHE A 62 -6.93 -1.43 9.97
N ALA A 63 -7.33 -1.45 11.24
CA ALA A 63 -6.46 -1.75 12.38
C ALA A 63 -5.88 -3.17 12.33
N GLU A 64 -6.66 -4.16 11.86
CA GLU A 64 -6.22 -5.55 11.71
C GLU A 64 -5.00 -5.66 10.78
N THR A 65 -5.01 -4.95 9.65
CA THR A 65 -3.88 -4.94 8.71
C THR A 65 -2.62 -4.39 9.35
N PHE A 66 -2.70 -3.25 10.01
CA PHE A 66 -1.54 -2.64 10.66
C PHE A 66 -0.95 -3.52 11.76
N SER A 67 -1.78 -4.09 12.63
CA SER A 67 -1.31 -4.93 13.75
C SER A 67 -0.61 -6.21 13.30
N SER A 68 -1.00 -6.76 12.16
CA SER A 68 -0.46 -8.01 11.61
C SER A 68 0.79 -7.80 10.76
N THR A 69 1.09 -6.57 10.32
CA THR A 69 2.22 -6.24 9.45
C THR A 69 3.51 -6.07 10.24
N GLY A 70 4.60 -6.66 9.75
CA GLY A 70 5.94 -6.54 10.34
C GLY A 70 6.95 -5.85 9.42
N ALA A 71 6.66 -5.77 8.12
CA ALA A 71 7.42 -5.01 7.14
C ALA A 71 6.55 -4.67 5.93
N VAL A 72 6.96 -3.66 5.16
CA VAL A 72 6.25 -3.21 3.96
C VAL A 72 7.19 -3.23 2.77
N VAL A 73 6.68 -3.59 1.59
CA VAL A 73 7.35 -3.39 0.31
C VAL A 73 6.58 -2.34 -0.49
N MET A 74 7.28 -1.35 -1.02
CA MET A 74 6.71 -0.19 -1.68
C MET A 74 7.46 0.16 -2.96
N GLY A 75 6.78 0.70 -3.95
CA GLY A 75 7.41 1.21 -5.17
C GLY A 75 7.96 2.63 -5.00
N ARG A 76 9.01 2.95 -5.76
CA ARG A 76 9.68 4.25 -5.77
C ARG A 76 8.70 5.42 -5.96
N ARG A 77 7.77 5.30 -6.91
CA ARG A 77 6.78 6.36 -7.17
C ARG A 77 5.81 6.56 -6.00
N MET A 78 5.46 5.49 -5.30
CA MET A 78 4.62 5.60 -4.11
C MET A 78 5.38 6.25 -2.95
N PHE A 79 6.70 6.11 -2.91
CA PHE A 79 7.54 6.73 -1.87
C PHE A 79 7.65 8.24 -2.04
N SER A 80 7.90 8.74 -3.28
CA SER A 80 8.23 10.15 -3.51
C SER A 80 7.64 10.75 -4.78
N GLY A 81 6.92 9.98 -5.60
CA GLY A 81 6.40 10.39 -6.90
C GLY A 81 7.41 10.31 -8.04
N GLY A 82 8.70 10.51 -7.77
CA GLY A 82 9.77 10.46 -8.75
C GLY A 82 10.14 9.04 -9.19
N ALA A 83 10.85 8.93 -10.32
CA ALA A 83 11.41 7.68 -10.83
C ALA A 83 12.87 7.82 -11.28
N GLY A 84 13.38 9.06 -11.38
CA GLY A 84 14.74 9.40 -11.79
C GLY A 84 15.76 9.36 -10.65
N ALA A 85 16.89 10.01 -10.89
CA ALA A 85 17.94 10.17 -9.90
C ALA A 85 17.44 10.92 -8.65
N TRP A 86 18.05 10.64 -7.51
CA TRP A 86 17.58 11.19 -6.23
C TRP A 86 17.81 12.70 -6.13
N GLU A 87 18.87 13.19 -6.74
CA GLU A 87 19.22 14.62 -6.81
C GLU A 87 18.21 15.47 -7.58
N ASP A 88 17.46 14.85 -8.49
CA ASP A 88 16.43 15.50 -9.29
C ASP A 88 15.01 15.37 -8.70
N ASP A 89 14.87 14.66 -7.57
CA ASP A 89 13.58 14.40 -6.94
C ASP A 89 13.32 15.38 -5.79
N PRO A 90 12.37 16.30 -5.92
CA PRO A 90 12.06 17.28 -4.86
C PRO A 90 11.54 16.60 -3.57
N ASN A 91 11.02 15.38 -3.68
CA ASN A 91 10.56 14.56 -2.56
C ASN A 91 11.51 13.41 -2.23
N ALA A 92 12.83 13.60 -2.46
CA ALA A 92 13.81 12.53 -2.26
C ALA A 92 13.73 11.90 -0.85
N ASP A 93 13.31 12.61 0.17
CA ASP A 93 13.12 12.10 1.54
C ASP A 93 11.75 11.46 1.80
N GLY A 94 10.96 11.30 0.74
CA GLY A 94 9.59 10.83 0.78
C GLY A 94 8.60 11.93 1.15
N TRP A 95 7.38 11.81 0.70
CA TRP A 95 6.29 12.75 1.00
C TRP A 95 5.45 12.36 2.23
N TRP A 96 5.91 11.38 3.00
CA TRP A 96 5.20 10.82 4.15
C TRP A 96 5.38 11.62 5.45
N GLY A 97 6.03 12.81 5.37
CA GLY A 97 6.32 13.63 6.53
C GLY A 97 7.39 13.05 7.47
N ASP A 98 7.46 13.58 8.66
CA ASP A 98 8.46 13.19 9.66
C ASP A 98 8.05 11.95 10.45
N ASN A 99 6.74 11.69 10.57
CA ASN A 99 6.17 10.51 11.24
C ASN A 99 5.27 9.72 10.30
N PRO A 100 5.85 8.92 9.36
CA PRO A 100 5.08 8.08 8.44
C PRO A 100 4.23 7.03 9.18
N PRO A 101 3.02 6.69 8.69
CA PRO A 101 2.07 5.84 9.40
C PRO A 101 2.42 4.34 9.40
N PHE A 102 3.63 3.95 9.04
CA PHE A 102 3.99 2.54 8.92
C PHE A 102 4.46 1.91 10.24
N GLY A 103 5.31 2.60 11.02
CA GLY A 103 5.84 2.11 12.28
C GLY A 103 6.69 0.82 12.18
N VAL A 104 7.04 0.40 10.97
CA VAL A 104 7.79 -0.83 10.64
C VAL A 104 8.78 -0.53 9.52
N PRO A 105 9.79 -1.41 9.27
CA PRO A 105 10.69 -1.29 8.13
C PRO A 105 9.93 -1.31 6.79
N VAL A 106 10.27 -0.38 5.89
CA VAL A 106 9.70 -0.25 4.55
C VAL A 106 10.81 -0.38 3.51
N PHE A 107 10.66 -1.30 2.58
CA PHE A 107 11.62 -1.61 1.52
C PHE A 107 11.14 -1.04 0.20
N ILE A 108 11.88 -0.06 -0.32
CA ILE A 108 11.53 0.70 -1.53
C ILE A 108 12.21 0.07 -2.74
N LEU A 109 11.41 -0.46 -3.68
CA LEU A 109 11.94 -0.92 -4.97
C LEU A 109 12.34 0.28 -5.82
N THR A 110 13.61 0.33 -6.20
CA THR A 110 14.19 1.42 -6.98
C THR A 110 15.33 0.93 -7.86
N HIS A 111 15.71 1.68 -8.89
CA HIS A 111 16.93 1.48 -9.68
C HIS A 111 18.09 2.34 -9.21
N HIS A 112 17.86 3.25 -8.28
CA HIS A 112 18.85 4.22 -7.79
C HIS A 112 19.15 3.93 -6.32
N ALA A 113 20.38 3.48 -6.06
CA ALA A 113 20.85 3.21 -4.69
C ALA A 113 20.84 4.49 -3.84
N ARG A 114 20.56 4.31 -2.56
CA ARG A 114 20.58 5.37 -1.56
C ARG A 114 20.74 4.77 -0.17
N GLU A 115 21.35 5.54 0.75
CA GLU A 115 21.37 5.19 2.16
C GLU A 115 19.97 5.16 2.77
N PRO A 116 19.70 4.27 3.71
CA PRO A 116 18.42 4.21 4.40
C PRO A 116 18.06 5.53 5.10
N VAL A 117 16.77 5.84 5.14
CA VAL A 117 16.22 7.01 5.83
C VAL A 117 15.35 6.55 6.98
N THR A 118 15.74 6.93 8.22
CA THR A 118 14.94 6.65 9.42
C THR A 118 14.09 7.87 9.75
N LYS A 119 12.82 7.64 10.03
CA LYS A 119 11.83 8.63 10.40
C LYS A 119 11.35 8.41 11.84
N GLU A 120 10.60 9.35 12.38
CA GLU A 120 9.94 9.19 13.67
C GLU A 120 8.93 8.02 13.66
N GLY A 121 8.48 7.58 14.83
CA GLY A 121 7.50 6.50 14.94
C GLY A 121 8.01 5.11 14.54
N GLY A 122 9.34 4.94 14.31
CA GLY A 122 9.97 3.63 14.05
C GLY A 122 9.99 3.20 12.58
N THR A 123 9.55 4.04 11.64
CA THR A 123 9.63 3.75 10.21
C THR A 123 11.07 3.95 9.70
N THR A 124 11.62 2.95 9.01
CA THR A 124 12.89 3.07 8.29
C THR A 124 12.67 2.68 6.83
N PHE A 125 12.99 3.57 5.91
CA PHE A 125 12.96 3.33 4.47
C PHE A 125 14.32 2.81 4.00
N THR A 126 14.34 1.60 3.44
CA THR A 126 15.52 0.97 2.84
C THR A 126 15.33 0.88 1.33
N PHE A 127 16.31 1.33 0.56
CA PHE A 127 16.22 1.41 -0.90
C PHE A 127 16.88 0.20 -1.53
N VAL A 128 16.09 -0.63 -2.22
CA VAL A 128 16.51 -1.95 -2.71
C VAL A 128 16.62 -1.93 -4.23
N THR A 129 17.81 -2.21 -4.75
CA THR A 129 18.12 -2.25 -6.18
C THR A 129 18.19 -3.66 -6.77
N GLU A 130 18.14 -4.68 -5.92
CA GLU A 130 18.21 -6.10 -6.30
C GLU A 130 16.86 -6.65 -6.81
N GLY A 131 15.93 -5.77 -7.12
CA GLY A 131 14.61 -6.10 -7.66
C GLY A 131 13.65 -6.70 -6.62
N ALA A 132 12.49 -7.16 -7.12
CA ALA A 132 11.38 -7.60 -6.28
C ALA A 132 11.75 -8.77 -5.34
N GLY A 133 12.56 -9.73 -5.82
CA GLY A 133 13.01 -10.86 -5.02
C GLY A 133 13.91 -10.44 -3.85
N GLY A 134 14.84 -9.52 -4.11
CA GLY A 134 15.74 -8.99 -3.07
C GLY A 134 14.96 -8.20 -2.01
N ALA A 135 14.05 -7.34 -2.41
CA ALA A 135 13.21 -6.57 -1.49
C ALA A 135 12.33 -7.48 -0.62
N LEU A 136 11.72 -8.51 -1.21
CA LEU A 136 10.89 -9.45 -0.45
C LEU A 136 11.73 -10.26 0.55
N ALA A 137 12.93 -10.68 0.18
CA ALA A 137 13.81 -11.41 1.08
C ALA A 137 14.20 -10.57 2.30
N GLN A 138 14.58 -9.31 2.09
CA GLN A 138 14.90 -8.37 3.16
C GLN A 138 13.67 -8.06 4.03
N ALA A 139 12.51 -7.82 3.41
CA ALA A 139 11.27 -7.56 4.13
C ALA A 139 10.85 -8.74 5.01
N ARG A 140 10.95 -9.98 4.51
CA ARG A 140 10.65 -11.19 5.30
C ARG A 140 11.59 -11.36 6.47
N ALA A 141 12.88 -11.09 6.29
CA ALA A 141 13.85 -11.13 7.38
C ALA A 141 13.52 -10.11 8.48
N ALA A 142 13.11 -8.91 8.10
CA ALA A 142 12.73 -7.85 9.04
C ALA A 142 11.37 -8.12 9.73
N ALA A 143 10.41 -8.69 9.01
CA ALA A 143 9.07 -8.96 9.55
C ALA A 143 9.04 -10.11 10.58
N GLY A 144 10.02 -11.02 10.55
CA GLY A 144 10.01 -12.20 11.41
C GLY A 144 8.81 -13.11 11.14
N ASP A 145 7.99 -13.32 12.15
CA ASP A 145 6.76 -14.14 12.03
C ASP A 145 5.51 -13.33 11.60
N LYS A 146 5.61 -12.00 11.54
CA LYS A 146 4.55 -11.14 11.03
C LYS A 146 4.49 -11.13 9.50
N ASN A 147 3.42 -10.57 8.96
CA ASN A 147 3.20 -10.46 7.53
C ASN A 147 4.12 -9.39 6.89
N VAL A 148 4.39 -9.58 5.60
CA VAL A 148 4.93 -8.54 4.73
C VAL A 148 3.79 -7.97 3.91
N ALA A 149 3.54 -6.67 4.00
CA ALA A 149 2.51 -6.00 3.21
C ALA A 149 3.10 -5.42 1.92
N VAL A 150 2.43 -5.65 0.80
CA VAL A 150 2.69 -4.95 -0.46
C VAL A 150 1.81 -3.71 -0.48
N ALA A 151 2.42 -2.52 -0.31
CA ALA A 151 1.68 -1.26 -0.25
C ALA A 151 1.26 -0.72 -1.64
N GLY A 152 2.01 -1.04 -2.68
CA GLY A 152 1.76 -0.55 -4.04
C GLY A 152 2.95 0.26 -4.60
N GLY A 153 2.85 1.00 -5.74
CA GLY A 153 1.69 1.09 -6.67
C GLY A 153 1.44 -0.17 -7.52
N ALA A 154 0.59 -0.07 -8.53
CA ALA A 154 0.15 -1.21 -9.36
C ALA A 154 1.30 -2.04 -9.92
N ASN A 155 2.37 -1.43 -10.43
CA ASN A 155 3.54 -2.14 -10.94
C ASN A 155 4.19 -3.07 -9.89
N VAL A 156 4.25 -2.63 -8.65
CA VAL A 156 4.82 -3.45 -7.56
C VAL A 156 3.87 -4.59 -7.21
N VAL A 157 2.57 -4.30 -7.11
CA VAL A 157 1.55 -5.34 -6.88
C VAL A 157 1.63 -6.41 -7.96
N GLN A 158 1.72 -6.04 -9.24
CA GLN A 158 1.80 -6.98 -10.36
C GLN A 158 3.06 -7.85 -10.31
N GLN A 159 4.21 -7.31 -9.87
CA GLN A 159 5.43 -8.09 -9.71
C GLN A 159 5.31 -9.17 -8.61
N TYR A 160 4.48 -8.94 -7.60
CA TYR A 160 4.28 -9.88 -6.50
C TYR A 160 3.01 -10.73 -6.63
N LEU A 161 2.16 -10.50 -7.64
CA LEU A 161 0.82 -11.07 -7.72
C LEU A 161 0.80 -12.60 -7.59
N GLY A 162 1.75 -13.30 -8.22
CA GLY A 162 1.91 -14.76 -8.12
C GLY A 162 2.47 -15.24 -6.77
N LEU A 163 2.98 -14.35 -5.92
CA LEU A 163 3.57 -14.66 -4.63
C LEU A 163 2.66 -14.29 -3.45
N ILE A 164 1.70 -13.40 -3.65
CA ILE A 164 0.75 -12.96 -2.62
C ILE A 164 -0.04 -14.16 -2.11
N ASP A 165 -0.21 -14.23 -0.80
CA ASP A 165 -0.97 -15.29 -0.10
C ASP A 165 -2.41 -14.85 0.18
N GLU A 166 -2.61 -13.58 0.56
CA GLU A 166 -3.91 -12.99 0.87
C GLU A 166 -4.01 -11.57 0.32
N MET A 167 -5.22 -11.21 -0.13
CA MET A 167 -5.54 -9.86 -0.57
C MET A 167 -6.74 -9.34 0.23
N GLN A 168 -6.61 -8.17 0.84
CA GLN A 168 -7.69 -7.36 1.35
C GLN A 168 -7.96 -6.26 0.34
N ILE A 169 -9.08 -6.34 -0.34
CA ILE A 169 -9.48 -5.35 -1.36
C ILE A 169 -10.64 -4.53 -0.81
N HIS A 170 -10.50 -3.22 -0.82
CA HIS A 170 -11.53 -2.27 -0.44
C HIS A 170 -12.11 -1.66 -1.71
N ILE A 171 -13.38 -1.93 -1.98
CA ILE A 171 -14.04 -1.42 -3.18
C ILE A 171 -14.82 -0.18 -2.82
N ALA A 172 -14.31 0.99 -3.20
CA ALA A 172 -15.01 2.25 -3.07
C ALA A 172 -16.19 2.31 -4.07
N PRO A 173 -17.39 2.74 -3.65
CA PRO A 173 -18.60 2.72 -4.47
C PRO A 173 -18.63 3.86 -5.50
N LEU A 174 -17.58 3.97 -6.31
CA LEU A 174 -17.44 4.99 -7.34
C LEU A 174 -16.73 4.43 -8.58
N LEU A 175 -16.88 5.14 -9.68
CA LEU A 175 -16.18 4.87 -10.94
C LEU A 175 -15.19 6.00 -11.21
N LEU A 176 -13.97 5.65 -11.62
CA LEU A 176 -12.97 6.61 -12.08
C LEU A 176 -12.99 6.73 -13.63
N GLY A 177 -13.37 5.67 -14.33
CA GLY A 177 -13.47 5.64 -15.79
C GLY A 177 -12.12 5.48 -16.50
N ASP A 178 -11.04 6.05 -15.97
CA ASP A 178 -9.68 5.96 -16.48
C ASP A 178 -8.67 6.07 -15.32
N GLY A 179 -7.40 5.73 -15.58
CA GLY A 179 -6.33 5.83 -14.60
C GLY A 179 -5.45 4.59 -14.48
N VAL A 180 -4.95 4.35 -13.29
CA VAL A 180 -4.04 3.23 -12.99
C VAL A 180 -4.83 2.01 -12.51
N ARG A 181 -4.90 0.98 -13.36
CA ARG A 181 -5.54 -0.28 -12.99
C ARG A 181 -4.71 -1.10 -12.02
N LEU A 182 -5.35 -1.65 -10.99
CA LEU A 182 -4.69 -2.57 -10.05
C LEU A 182 -4.26 -3.85 -10.77
N PHE A 183 -5.18 -4.48 -11.50
CA PHE A 183 -4.97 -5.74 -12.19
C PHE A 183 -4.95 -5.52 -13.71
N GLY A 184 -3.84 -5.80 -14.35
CA GLY A 184 -3.65 -5.63 -15.80
C GLY A 184 -2.53 -6.48 -16.37
N GLY A 185 -1.73 -7.11 -15.51
CA GLY A 185 -0.61 -7.98 -15.88
C GLY A 185 -1.06 -9.36 -16.43
N PRO A 186 -0.11 -10.22 -16.78
CA PRO A 186 -0.39 -11.58 -17.34
C PRO A 186 -0.87 -12.57 -16.26
N GLU A 187 -0.52 -12.34 -15.00
CA GLU A 187 -0.87 -13.23 -13.89
C GLU A 187 -2.39 -13.30 -13.68
N ARG A 188 -2.90 -14.49 -13.45
CA ARG A 188 -4.32 -14.77 -13.23
C ARG A 188 -4.51 -15.72 -12.05
N PRO A 189 -4.16 -15.29 -10.81
CA PRO A 189 -4.33 -16.15 -9.66
C PRO A 189 -5.81 -16.49 -9.45
N VAL A 190 -6.06 -17.71 -8.97
CA VAL A 190 -7.39 -18.11 -8.52
C VAL A 190 -7.61 -17.56 -7.12
N LEU A 191 -8.72 -16.87 -6.92
CA LEU A 191 -9.05 -16.21 -5.65
C LEU A 191 -10.27 -16.90 -5.01
N GLU A 192 -10.18 -17.10 -3.70
CA GLU A 192 -11.28 -17.58 -2.87
C GLU A 192 -11.65 -16.51 -1.86
N ALA A 193 -12.86 -15.99 -1.91
CA ALA A 193 -13.34 -15.02 -0.95
C ALA A 193 -13.52 -15.68 0.43
N THR A 194 -12.83 -15.17 1.44
CA THR A 194 -12.84 -15.72 2.79
C THR A 194 -13.61 -14.84 3.78
N ARG A 195 -13.77 -13.55 3.48
CA ARG A 195 -14.50 -12.60 4.30
C ARG A 195 -15.05 -11.47 3.44
N VAL A 196 -16.27 -11.06 3.70
CA VAL A 196 -16.89 -9.87 3.11
C VAL A 196 -17.49 -9.03 4.23
N ILE A 197 -17.17 -7.75 4.28
CA ILE A 197 -17.75 -6.77 5.18
C ILE A 197 -18.26 -5.63 4.34
N GLU A 198 -19.52 -5.26 4.52
CA GLU A 198 -20.13 -4.12 3.85
C GLU A 198 -20.24 -2.93 4.81
N SER A 199 -20.04 -1.74 4.28
CA SER A 199 -20.39 -0.49 4.92
C SER A 199 -20.96 0.48 3.87
N PRO A 200 -21.59 1.58 4.28
CA PRO A 200 -22.05 2.59 3.34
C PRO A 200 -20.94 3.23 2.50
N ALA A 201 -19.72 3.28 3.04
CA ALA A 201 -18.60 3.97 2.42
C ALA A 201 -17.73 3.04 1.53
N VAL A 202 -17.69 1.74 1.83
CA VAL A 202 -16.77 0.80 1.17
C VAL A 202 -17.21 -0.65 1.36
N THR A 203 -16.87 -1.53 0.42
CA THR A 203 -17.01 -2.98 0.61
C THR A 203 -15.63 -3.60 0.75
N HIS A 204 -15.39 -4.27 1.86
CA HIS A 204 -14.14 -4.98 2.12
C HIS A 204 -14.28 -6.45 1.75
N ILE A 205 -13.37 -6.94 0.90
CA ILE A 205 -13.34 -8.35 0.52
C ILE A 205 -11.95 -8.90 0.79
N ARG A 206 -11.86 -9.93 1.62
CA ARG A 206 -10.61 -10.67 1.81
C ARG A 206 -10.63 -11.91 0.92
N TYR A 207 -9.54 -12.06 0.17
CA TYR A 207 -9.30 -13.21 -0.67
C TYR A 207 -8.07 -13.99 -0.22
N ARG A 208 -8.16 -15.31 -0.26
CA ARG A 208 -7.01 -16.20 -0.26
C ARG A 208 -6.62 -16.46 -1.72
N VAL A 209 -5.32 -16.41 -2.01
CA VAL A 209 -4.79 -16.86 -3.31
C VAL A 209 -4.61 -18.37 -3.26
N VAL A 210 -5.26 -19.07 -4.18
CA VAL A 210 -5.14 -20.53 -4.32
C VAL A 210 -3.88 -20.81 -5.13
N LYS A 211 -2.92 -21.52 -4.52
CA LYS A 211 -1.64 -21.93 -5.14
C LYS A 211 -1.67 -23.39 -5.52
#